data_dffad9d9961920295fcef0bb0b1dc9cb
#
_entry.id   dffad9d9961920295fcef0bb0b1dc9cb
#
_cell.length_a   1.000
_cell.length_b   1.000
_cell.length_c   1.000
_cell.angle_alpha   90.00
_cell.angle_beta   90.00
_cell.angle_gamma   90.00
#
_symmetry.space_group_name_H-M   'P 1'
#
loop_
_entity.id
_entity.type
_entity.pdbx_description
1 polymer ?
#
loop_
_entity_poly.entity_id
_entity_poly.type
_entity_poly.pdbx_seq_one_letter_code
_entity_poly.pdbx_strand_id
1 'polypeptide(L)'
;EQLQVYIPRYNVVLQQTLLREGGPGPAAMANAEGLELMRRNYSIAYLDSPDPVPLEEGSEVMVTKLRLTWRSTNEGYRQLTLSIGEDFLIRRIVGVTIGFQEVQFDFTNVRLNQNIPVARFEYDAPASANTFEDFLFEREN
;
A
#
# COMPACT_ATOMS: atom_id res chain seq x y z
N GLU A 1 -17.43 -2.22 -0.48
CA GLU A 1 -16.57 -1.41 -1.35
C GLU A 1 -15.46 -2.28 -1.93
N GLN A 2 -15.05 -2.02 -3.17
CA GLN A 2 -14.10 -2.85 -3.89
C GLN A 2 -12.95 -1.97 -4.40
N LEU A 3 -11.73 -2.37 -4.10
CA LEU A 3 -10.53 -1.82 -4.71
C LEU A 3 -10.23 -2.60 -5.98
N GLN A 4 -10.03 -1.89 -7.08
CA GLN A 4 -9.60 -2.47 -8.35
C GLN A 4 -8.31 -1.81 -8.81
N VAL A 5 -7.33 -2.63 -9.21
CA VAL A 5 -6.09 -2.17 -9.83
C VAL A 5 -5.94 -2.88 -11.17
N TYR A 6 -5.95 -2.12 -12.25
CA TYR A 6 -5.68 -2.65 -13.58
C TYR A 6 -4.22 -2.46 -13.95
N ILE A 7 -3.58 -3.52 -14.40
CA ILE A 7 -2.20 -3.53 -14.87
C ILE A 7 -2.19 -3.79 -16.38
N PRO A 8 -2.14 -2.72 -17.22
CA PRO A 8 -2.28 -2.83 -18.67
C PRO A 8 -1.24 -3.75 -19.32
N ARG A 9 0.00 -3.70 -18.85
CA ARG A 9 1.10 -4.50 -19.38
C ARG A 9 0.82 -6.00 -19.38
N TYR A 10 0.08 -6.46 -18.38
CA TYR A 10 -0.25 -7.88 -18.20
C TYR A 10 -1.71 -8.19 -18.51
N ASN A 11 -2.50 -7.17 -18.84
CA ASN A 11 -3.95 -7.27 -19.02
C ASN A 11 -4.64 -7.97 -17.83
N VAL A 12 -4.29 -7.52 -16.63
CA VAL A 12 -4.73 -8.10 -15.35
C VAL A 12 -5.45 -7.06 -14.53
N VAL A 13 -6.56 -7.47 -13.92
CA VAL A 13 -7.27 -6.74 -12.88
C VAL A 13 -7.08 -7.45 -11.55
N LEU A 14 -6.54 -6.73 -10.59
CA LEU A 14 -6.47 -7.16 -9.20
C LEU A 14 -7.67 -6.55 -8.47
N GLN A 15 -8.46 -7.39 -7.83
CA GLN A 15 -9.63 -6.97 -7.06
C GLN A 15 -9.47 -7.33 -5.59
N GLN A 16 -9.86 -6.41 -4.74
CA GLN A 16 -9.93 -6.62 -3.31
C GLN A 16 -11.24 -6.10 -2.77
N THR A 17 -12.02 -6.93 -2.13
CA THR A 17 -13.18 -6.47 -1.40
C THR A 17 -12.71 -5.85 -0.08
N LEU A 18 -12.90 -4.52 0.02
CA LEU A 18 -12.64 -3.76 1.22
C LEU A 18 -13.87 -3.86 2.09
N LEU A 19 -13.75 -4.60 3.17
CA LEU A 19 -14.86 -5.02 4.01
C LEU A 19 -15.78 -3.92 4.49
N ARG A 20 -17.03 -4.26 4.45
CA ARG A 20 -18.25 -4.01 5.23
C ARG A 20 -19.21 -3.04 4.61
N GLU A 21 -20.42 -3.53 4.48
CA GLU A 21 -21.64 -2.72 4.55
C GLU A 21 -21.55 -1.80 5.77
N GLY A 22 -21.36 -0.50 5.52
CA GLY A 22 -21.25 0.52 6.55
C GLY A 22 -19.84 0.87 7.06
N GLY A 23 -18.78 0.27 6.50
CA GLY A 23 -17.41 0.67 6.80
C GLY A 23 -16.96 1.90 6.00
N PRO A 24 -16.02 2.67 6.53
CA PRO A 24 -15.48 3.83 5.83
C PRO A 24 -14.67 3.40 4.59
N GLY A 25 -14.74 4.19 3.52
CA GLY A 25 -14.10 3.95 2.21
C GLY A 25 -12.56 3.97 2.22
N PRO A 26 -11.90 3.95 1.03
CA PRO A 26 -10.45 3.88 0.92
C PRO A 26 -9.68 4.97 1.65
N ALA A 27 -10.29 6.15 1.83
CA ALA A 27 -9.76 7.20 2.69
C ALA A 27 -9.65 6.75 4.16
N ALA A 28 -10.36 5.71 4.53
CA ALA A 28 -10.34 5.13 5.86
C ALA A 28 -9.26 4.07 6.06
N MET A 29 -8.60 3.61 5.01
CA MET A 29 -7.37 2.81 5.15
C MET A 29 -6.20 3.67 5.64
N ALA A 30 -6.28 4.98 5.48
CA ALA A 30 -5.38 5.93 6.13
C ALA A 30 -5.80 6.26 7.57
N ASN A 31 -6.91 5.69 8.04
CA ASN A 31 -7.42 5.85 9.40
C ASN A 31 -6.96 4.71 10.34
N ALA A 32 -7.46 4.77 11.57
CA ALA A 32 -7.12 3.82 12.62
C ALA A 32 -7.37 2.34 12.26
N GLU A 33 -8.37 2.03 11.42
CA GLU A 33 -8.68 0.65 11.01
C GLU A 33 -7.65 0.09 10.02
N GLY A 34 -7.19 0.91 9.06
CA GLY A 34 -6.13 0.51 8.13
C GLY A 34 -4.80 0.27 8.85
N LEU A 35 -4.47 1.13 9.82
CA LEU A 35 -3.31 0.93 10.69
C LEU A 35 -3.44 -0.31 11.55
N GLU A 36 -4.63 -0.62 12.05
CA GLU A 36 -4.88 -1.83 12.84
C GLU A 36 -4.72 -3.10 11.99
N LEU A 37 -5.20 -3.09 10.73
CA LEU A 37 -4.97 -4.19 9.79
C LEU A 37 -3.49 -4.40 9.52
N MET A 38 -2.73 -3.31 9.32
CA MET A 38 -1.27 -3.40 9.18
C MET A 38 -0.62 -4.00 10.42
N ARG A 39 -1.01 -3.58 11.61
CA ARG A 39 -0.49 -4.13 12.87
C ARG A 39 -0.81 -5.60 13.07
N ARG A 40 -1.96 -6.08 12.61
CA ARG A 40 -2.31 -7.51 12.68
C ARG A 40 -1.45 -8.35 11.76
N ASN A 41 -1.19 -7.87 10.56
CA ASN A 41 -0.51 -8.64 9.53
C ASN A 41 1.01 -8.46 9.51
N TYR A 42 1.51 -7.36 10.08
CA TYR A 42 2.93 -7.04 10.08
C TYR A 42 3.47 -6.79 11.49
N SER A 43 4.69 -7.22 11.71
CA SER A 43 5.52 -6.73 12.80
C SER A 43 6.20 -5.44 12.34
N ILE A 44 6.01 -4.35 13.09
CA ILE A 44 6.46 -3.01 12.71
C ILE A 44 7.58 -2.57 13.65
N ALA A 45 8.70 -2.13 13.08
CA ALA A 45 9.83 -1.58 13.82
C ALA A 45 10.48 -0.43 13.04
N TYR A 46 11.24 0.42 13.71
CA TYR A 46 12.15 1.34 13.02
C TYR A 46 13.21 0.53 12.29
N LEU A 47 13.62 0.97 11.09
CA LEU A 47 14.61 0.24 10.29
C LEU A 47 15.95 0.17 11.02
N ASP A 48 16.51 1.30 11.40
CA ASP A 48 17.77 1.37 12.13
C ASP A 48 17.64 2.27 13.37
N SER A 49 16.92 3.38 13.24
CA SER A 49 16.76 4.39 14.28
C SER A 49 15.39 5.09 14.12
N PRO A 50 14.80 5.59 15.22
CA PRO A 50 13.63 6.46 15.15
C PRO A 50 13.94 7.84 14.58
N ASP A 51 15.22 8.21 14.48
CA ASP A 51 15.62 9.52 13.99
C ASP A 51 15.44 9.65 12.48
N PRO A 52 15.07 10.84 11.98
CA PRO A 52 14.99 11.09 10.56
C PRO A 52 16.35 10.93 9.87
N VAL A 53 16.34 10.32 8.70
CA VAL A 53 17.50 10.14 7.83
C VAL A 53 17.15 10.61 6.42
N PRO A 54 18.14 10.94 5.57
CA PRO A 54 17.88 11.25 4.16
C PRO A 54 17.17 10.09 3.46
N LEU A 55 16.23 10.40 2.56
CA LEU A 55 15.50 9.42 1.76
C LEU A 55 16.48 8.50 1.00
N GLU A 56 17.49 9.11 0.43
CA GLU A 56 18.63 8.46 -0.23
C GLU A 56 19.87 9.32 -0.07
N GLU A 57 21.02 8.76 -0.36
CA GLU A 57 22.28 9.48 -0.24
C GLU A 57 22.28 10.80 -1.04
N GLY A 58 22.57 11.90 -0.36
CA GLY A 58 22.56 13.25 -0.93
C GLY A 58 21.18 13.90 -1.05
N SER A 59 20.10 13.25 -0.61
CA SER A 59 18.77 13.84 -0.60
C SER A 59 18.60 14.84 0.54
N GLU A 60 17.92 15.95 0.25
CA GLU A 60 17.48 16.92 1.26
C GLU A 60 16.17 16.48 1.94
N VAL A 61 15.47 15.49 1.37
CA VAL A 61 14.23 14.97 1.92
C VAL A 61 14.54 14.04 3.08
N MET A 62 14.14 14.47 4.29
CA MET A 62 14.32 13.67 5.51
C MET A 62 13.10 12.79 5.76
N VAL A 63 13.33 11.54 6.11
CA VAL A 63 12.29 10.54 6.35
C VAL A 63 12.59 9.67 7.57
N THR A 64 11.53 9.21 8.21
CA THR A 64 11.62 8.12 9.18
C THR A 64 11.35 6.81 8.45
N LYS A 65 12.23 5.84 8.62
CA LYS A 65 12.12 4.53 7.94
C LYS A 65 11.57 3.48 8.89
N LEU A 66 10.47 2.85 8.48
CA LEU A 66 9.84 1.74 9.18
C LEU A 66 10.01 0.45 8.38
N ARG A 67 10.33 -0.62 9.07
CA ARG A 67 10.33 -1.98 8.53
C ARG A 67 9.07 -2.71 9.00
N LEU A 68 8.32 -3.22 8.05
CA LEU A 68 7.17 -4.09 8.27
C LEU A 68 7.54 -5.49 7.82
N THR A 69 7.49 -6.45 8.73
CA THR A 69 7.76 -7.85 8.42
C THR A 69 6.46 -8.65 8.54
N TRP A 70 6.09 -9.36 7.48
CA TRP A 70 4.89 -10.18 7.44
C TRP A 70 4.93 -11.28 8.51
N ARG A 71 3.82 -11.49 9.19
CA ARG A 71 3.70 -12.52 10.23
C ARG A 71 3.32 -13.89 9.67
N SER A 72 2.76 -13.93 8.47
CA SER A 72 2.40 -15.15 7.74
C SER A 72 3.15 -15.17 6.40
N THR A 73 3.60 -16.33 5.95
CA THR A 73 4.50 -16.46 4.78
C THR A 73 3.77 -16.81 3.48
N ASN A 74 2.44 -16.76 3.44
CA ASN A 74 1.72 -17.40 2.37
C ASN A 74 1.49 -16.54 1.13
N GLU A 75 1.37 -15.21 1.27
CA GLU A 75 1.08 -14.31 0.13
C GLU A 75 1.62 -12.89 0.34
N GLY A 76 1.81 -12.16 -0.75
CA GLY A 76 2.15 -10.74 -0.74
C GLY A 76 3.62 -10.43 -0.56
N TYR A 77 3.89 -9.38 0.20
CA TYR A 77 5.25 -8.94 0.52
C TYR A 77 5.69 -9.50 1.85
N ARG A 78 6.81 -10.20 1.87
CA ARG A 78 7.40 -10.68 3.12
C ARG A 78 7.98 -9.55 3.98
N GLN A 79 8.36 -8.45 3.35
CA GLN A 79 8.90 -7.27 4.00
C GLN A 79 8.54 -6.02 3.22
N LEU A 80 8.18 -4.96 3.94
CA LEU A 80 8.02 -3.61 3.42
C LEU A 80 8.92 -2.66 4.20
N THR A 81 9.53 -1.71 3.50
CA THR A 81 10.19 -0.56 4.11
C THR A 81 9.45 0.69 3.70
N LEU A 82 8.90 1.42 4.66
CA LEU A 82 8.21 2.68 4.45
C LEU A 82 9.15 3.83 4.79
N SER A 83 9.26 4.80 3.89
CA SER A 83 9.94 6.07 4.15
C SER A 83 8.88 7.15 4.30
N ILE A 84 8.73 7.68 5.51
CA ILE A 84 7.68 8.62 5.89
C ILE A 84 8.31 9.97 6.16
N GLY A 85 7.86 11.01 5.45
CA GLY A 85 8.33 12.38 5.62
C GLY A 85 7.88 13.01 6.94
N GLU A 86 8.42 14.17 7.27
CA GLU A 86 8.07 14.96 8.45
C GLU A 86 6.60 15.43 8.45
N ASP A 87 5.99 15.49 7.27
CA ASP A 87 4.57 15.77 7.06
C ASP A 87 3.66 14.54 7.19
N PHE A 88 4.22 13.40 7.64
CA PHE A 88 3.55 12.10 7.76
C PHE A 88 3.07 11.48 6.42
N LEU A 89 3.56 11.98 5.30
CA LEU A 89 3.28 11.39 4.00
C LEU A 89 4.34 10.35 3.64
N ILE A 90 3.89 9.24 3.05
CA ILE A 90 4.78 8.21 2.53
C ILE A 90 5.49 8.76 1.29
N ARG A 91 6.81 8.73 1.28
CA ARG A 91 7.66 9.14 0.16
C ARG A 91 8.10 7.97 -0.69
N ARG A 92 8.36 6.84 -0.05
CA ARG A 92 8.82 5.63 -0.74
C ARG A 92 8.32 4.38 -0.01
N ILE A 93 7.97 3.37 -0.77
CA ILE A 93 7.75 2.00 -0.28
C ILE A 93 8.71 1.10 -1.04
N VAL A 94 9.49 0.32 -0.31
CA VAL A 94 10.29 -0.78 -0.88
C VAL A 94 9.71 -2.08 -0.37
N GLY A 95 9.25 -2.92 -1.28
CA GLY A 95 8.67 -4.22 -0.96
C GLY A 95 9.57 -5.36 -1.41
N VAL A 96 9.71 -6.38 -0.57
CA VAL A 96 10.35 -7.66 -0.94
C VAL A 96 9.26 -8.72 -1.00
N THR A 97 9.08 -9.30 -2.17
CA THR A 97 8.09 -10.35 -2.40
C THR A 97 8.51 -11.68 -1.76
N ILE A 98 7.60 -12.65 -1.72
CA ILE A 98 7.91 -14.01 -1.27
C ILE A 98 9.03 -14.64 -2.12
N GLY A 99 9.06 -14.33 -3.42
CA GLY A 99 10.12 -14.76 -4.34
C GLY A 99 11.43 -13.96 -4.25
N PHE A 100 11.60 -13.13 -3.21
CA PHE A 100 12.79 -12.29 -2.99
C PHE A 100 13.05 -11.24 -4.08
N GLN A 101 12.02 -10.85 -4.82
CA GLN A 101 12.10 -9.73 -5.74
C GLN A 101 11.82 -8.42 -4.99
N GLU A 102 12.65 -7.42 -5.26
CA GLU A 102 12.46 -6.09 -4.71
C GLU A 102 11.67 -5.22 -5.68
N VAL A 103 10.69 -4.50 -5.14
CA VAL A 103 9.85 -3.54 -5.87
C VAL A 103 9.87 -2.22 -5.11
N GLN A 104 10.12 -1.13 -5.81
CA GLN A 104 10.14 0.21 -5.23
C GLN A 104 9.03 1.07 -5.83
N PHE A 105 8.30 1.77 -4.96
CA PHE A 105 7.29 2.77 -5.30
C PHE A 105 7.71 4.12 -4.72
N ASP A 106 7.85 5.11 -5.57
CA ASP A 106 8.09 6.49 -5.18
C ASP A 106 6.82 7.33 -5.33
N PHE A 107 6.45 8.06 -4.30
CA PHE A 107 5.29 8.95 -4.26
C PHE A 107 5.75 10.40 -4.38
N THR A 108 5.49 10.99 -5.53
CA THR A 108 5.85 12.37 -5.84
C THR A 108 4.62 13.20 -6.13
N ASN A 109 4.71 14.51 -5.92
CA ASN A 109 3.63 15.45 -6.22
C ASN A 109 2.29 15.09 -5.55
N VAL A 110 2.34 14.58 -4.32
CA VAL A 110 1.15 14.22 -3.54
C VAL A 110 0.36 15.49 -3.23
N ARG A 111 -0.93 15.46 -3.57
CA ARG A 111 -1.87 16.55 -3.30
C ARG A 111 -2.96 16.01 -2.39
N LEU A 112 -3.13 16.65 -1.24
CA LEU A 112 -4.15 16.29 -0.26
C LEU A 112 -5.42 17.14 -0.44
N ASN A 113 -6.52 16.59 0.04
CA ASN A 113 -7.82 17.30 0.12
C ASN A 113 -8.30 17.84 -1.22
N GLN A 114 -7.97 17.15 -2.33
CA GLN A 114 -8.49 17.50 -3.65
C GLN A 114 -9.92 16.98 -3.79
N ASN A 115 -10.79 17.81 -4.37
CA ASN A 115 -12.12 17.38 -4.74
C ASN A 115 -12.06 16.53 -6.00
N ILE A 116 -12.00 15.20 -5.83
CA ILE A 116 -11.87 14.25 -6.93
C ILE A 116 -13.27 13.75 -7.30
N PRO A 117 -13.75 13.93 -8.55
CA PRO A 117 -15.02 13.39 -8.98
C PRO A 117 -15.10 11.87 -8.81
N VAL A 118 -16.25 11.35 -8.37
CA VAL A 118 -16.50 9.90 -8.19
C VAL A 118 -16.21 9.10 -9.47
N ALA A 119 -16.51 9.67 -10.63
CA ALA A 119 -16.23 9.05 -11.93
C ALA A 119 -14.76 8.68 -12.16
N ARG A 120 -13.82 9.31 -11.47
CA ARG A 120 -12.38 8.93 -11.54
C ARG A 120 -12.06 7.61 -10.84
N PHE A 121 -12.94 7.14 -9.97
CA PHE A 121 -12.79 5.85 -9.28
C PHE A 121 -13.59 4.75 -9.98
N GLU A 122 -14.35 5.08 -11.00
CA GLU A 122 -15.06 4.13 -11.86
C GLU A 122 -14.15 3.79 -13.03
N TYR A 123 -13.78 2.53 -13.13
CA TYR A 123 -12.95 2.04 -14.22
C TYR A 123 -13.50 0.72 -14.73
N ASP A 124 -13.84 0.69 -16.02
CA ASP A 124 -14.22 -0.53 -16.71
C ASP A 124 -12.98 -1.16 -17.35
N ALA A 125 -12.47 -2.21 -16.75
CA ALA A 125 -11.40 -2.99 -17.33
C ALA A 125 -11.84 -3.67 -18.64
N PRO A 126 -10.93 -3.88 -19.62
CA PRO A 126 -11.25 -4.65 -20.80
C PRO A 126 -11.83 -6.02 -20.44
N ALA A 127 -12.87 -6.46 -21.17
CA ALA A 127 -13.50 -7.77 -20.94
C ALA A 127 -12.52 -8.96 -21.09
N SER A 128 -11.41 -8.73 -21.78
CA SER A 128 -10.32 -9.72 -21.94
C SER A 128 -9.34 -9.79 -20.77
N ALA A 129 -9.46 -8.88 -19.78
CA ALA A 129 -8.54 -8.87 -18.65
C ALA A 129 -8.78 -10.05 -17.72
N ASN A 130 -7.71 -10.69 -17.26
CA ASN A 130 -7.78 -11.69 -16.22
C ASN A 130 -7.96 -11.01 -14.87
N THR A 131 -8.93 -11.47 -14.09
CA THR A 131 -9.23 -10.92 -12.77
C THR A 131 -8.69 -11.84 -11.69
N PHE A 132 -7.97 -11.27 -10.74
CA PHE A 132 -7.51 -11.92 -9.52
C PHE A 132 -8.19 -11.25 -8.32
N GLU A 133 -8.90 -12.04 -7.53
CA GLU A 133 -9.62 -11.56 -6.36
C GLU A 133 -8.79 -11.71 -5.10
N ASP A 134 -9.09 -10.87 -4.10
CA ASP A 134 -8.49 -10.91 -2.76
C ASP A 134 -6.95 -10.92 -2.75
N PHE A 135 -6.36 -10.08 -3.62
CA PHE A 135 -4.92 -10.05 -3.84
C PHE A 135 -4.11 -9.44 -2.67
N LEU A 136 -4.75 -8.68 -1.78
CA LEU A 136 -4.12 -8.08 -0.61
C LEU A 136 -4.36 -8.89 0.66
N PHE A 137 -5.58 -9.42 0.82
CA PHE A 137 -5.99 -10.12 2.04
C PHE A 137 -6.98 -11.24 1.68
N GLU A 138 -6.79 -12.42 2.26
CA GLU A 138 -7.80 -13.46 2.18
C GLU A 138 -9.06 -13.07 2.97
N ARG A 139 -10.22 -13.48 2.48
CA ARG A 139 -11.47 -13.33 3.24
C ARG A 139 -11.41 -14.29 4.43
N GLU A 140 -11.49 -13.75 5.63
CA GLU A 140 -11.86 -14.55 6.79
C GLU A 140 -13.30 -15.03 6.60
N ASN A 141 -13.47 -16.35 6.46
CA ASN A 141 -14.76 -17.00 6.46
C ASN A 141 -15.35 -17.03 7.87
#